data_25ac830c52f54361944bce4b3f99b05e
#
_entry.id   25ac830c52f54361944bce4b3f99b05e
#
_cell.length_a   1.000
_cell.length_b   1.000
_cell.length_c   1.000
_cell.angle_alpha   90.00
_cell.angle_beta   90.00
_cell.angle_gamma   90.00
#
_symmetry.space_group_name_H-M   'P 1'
#
loop_
_entity.id
_entity.type
_entity.pdbx_description
1 polymer ?
#
loop_
_entity_poly.entity_id
_entity_poly.type
_entity_poly.pdbx_seq_one_letter_code
_entity_poly.pdbx_strand_id
1 'polypeptide(L)'
;MPSIILASASPSRKRLLEAAGINPTIVVSNVFEEDPIYESLSPREMVMALAIVKAHTVREIVSMPGLIIACDSTFEFEGQSLGKPLTPEVARQRSRMLSGKSGLLHTGHCIIDTEREIEISDVATTKVNFSELSDVEINDYVASGEPLGVAGGFTLDGLSSAFISSIEGDYTNVIGLSLPLVRRMTTQLGYTWHDIIDQSDEVQ
;
A
#
# COMPACT_ATOMS: atom_id res chain seq x y z
N MET A 1 8.47 1.72 24.15
CA MET A 1 8.18 1.46 22.72
C MET A 1 6.99 2.30 22.34
N PRO A 2 7.04 3.04 21.21
CA PRO A 2 5.89 3.79 20.76
C PRO A 2 4.79 2.83 20.30
N SER A 3 3.53 3.17 20.57
CA SER A 3 2.40 2.45 19.98
C SER A 3 2.38 2.67 18.47
N ILE A 4 2.15 1.62 17.70
CA ILE A 4 2.02 1.74 16.24
C ILE A 4 0.55 1.76 15.86
N ILE A 5 0.15 2.79 15.14
CA ILE A 5 -1.23 3.00 14.66
C ILE A 5 -1.20 2.95 13.14
N LEU A 6 -1.91 1.98 12.55
CA LEU A 6 -2.05 1.87 11.10
C LEU A 6 -3.34 2.57 10.65
N ALA A 7 -3.19 3.66 9.92
CA ALA A 7 -4.28 4.46 9.37
C ALA A 7 -4.84 3.84 8.08
N SER A 8 -5.31 2.58 8.15
CA SER A 8 -5.75 1.84 6.96
C SER A 8 -6.70 0.70 7.32
N ALA A 9 -7.69 0.45 6.46
CA ALA A 9 -8.55 -0.73 6.52
C ALA A 9 -7.96 -1.95 5.80
N SER A 10 -6.80 -1.84 5.14
CA SER A 10 -6.22 -2.91 4.32
C SER A 10 -5.71 -4.08 5.17
N PRO A 11 -6.29 -5.30 5.00
CA PRO A 11 -5.78 -6.49 5.69
C PRO A 11 -4.35 -6.84 5.27
N SER A 12 -3.96 -6.58 4.02
CA SER A 12 -2.60 -6.89 3.53
C SER A 12 -1.55 -6.02 4.19
N ARG A 13 -1.81 -4.72 4.39
CA ARG A 13 -0.91 -3.83 5.14
C ARG A 13 -0.74 -4.28 6.59
N LYS A 14 -1.86 -4.67 7.24
CA LYS A 14 -1.82 -5.22 8.59
C LYS A 14 -0.93 -6.47 8.65
N ARG A 15 -1.18 -7.46 7.78
CA ARG A 15 -0.38 -8.70 7.72
C ARG A 15 1.11 -8.44 7.47
N LEU A 16 1.47 -7.46 6.64
CA LEU A 16 2.87 -7.09 6.41
C LEU A 16 3.55 -6.60 7.69
N LEU A 17 2.89 -5.74 8.46
CA LEU A 17 3.43 -5.26 9.73
C LEU A 17 3.52 -6.39 10.75
N GLU A 18 2.48 -7.22 10.89
CA GLU A 18 2.47 -8.37 11.80
C GLU A 18 3.57 -9.38 11.45
N ALA A 19 3.76 -9.69 10.17
CA ALA A 19 4.84 -10.57 9.70
C ALA A 19 6.25 -9.98 9.97
N ALA A 20 6.35 -8.66 10.13
CA ALA A 20 7.57 -7.95 10.49
C ALA A 20 7.74 -7.76 12.02
N GLY A 21 6.85 -8.37 12.83
CA GLY A 21 6.88 -8.28 14.28
C GLY A 21 6.24 -7.02 14.85
N ILE A 22 5.39 -6.33 14.09
CA ILE A 22 4.70 -5.10 14.52
C ILE A 22 3.20 -5.38 14.62
N ASN A 23 2.62 -5.25 15.82
CA ASN A 23 1.17 -5.38 16.05
C ASN A 23 0.50 -3.99 16.07
N PRO A 24 -0.02 -3.49 14.94
CA PRO A 24 -0.57 -2.15 14.89
C PRO A 24 -2.01 -2.10 15.43
N THR A 25 -2.34 -1.01 16.10
CA THR A 25 -3.74 -0.61 16.31
C THR A 25 -4.31 -0.07 15.01
N ILE A 26 -5.44 -0.61 14.56
CA ILE A 26 -6.07 -0.19 13.31
C ILE A 26 -7.05 0.97 13.57
N VAL A 27 -6.84 2.07 12.87
CA VAL A 27 -7.76 3.22 12.85
C VAL A 27 -8.01 3.63 11.41
N VAL A 28 -9.25 3.48 10.94
CA VAL A 28 -9.60 3.79 9.55
C VAL A 28 -9.84 5.28 9.39
N SER A 29 -9.17 5.91 8.44
CA SER A 29 -9.25 7.37 8.21
C SER A 29 -10.58 7.81 7.58
N ASN A 30 -11.26 6.94 6.82
CA ASN A 30 -12.49 7.25 6.06
C ASN A 30 -12.37 8.48 5.14
N VAL A 31 -11.18 8.78 4.63
CA VAL A 31 -10.93 9.86 3.67
C VAL A 31 -11.61 9.56 2.35
N PHE A 32 -12.22 10.58 1.73
CA PHE A 32 -12.77 10.48 0.38
C PHE A 32 -11.63 10.57 -0.64
N GLU A 33 -11.27 9.42 -1.23
CA GLU A 33 -10.11 9.25 -2.11
C GLU A 33 -10.38 9.73 -3.56
N GLU A 34 -11.66 9.86 -3.95
CA GLU A 34 -12.08 10.24 -5.30
C GLU A 34 -12.38 11.75 -5.43
N ASP A 35 -11.76 12.58 -4.59
CA ASP A 35 -11.94 14.03 -4.66
C ASP A 35 -11.27 14.59 -5.93
N PRO A 36 -11.97 15.43 -6.72
CA PRO A 36 -11.43 16.05 -7.94
C PRO A 36 -10.12 16.83 -7.74
N ILE A 37 -9.80 17.24 -6.52
CA ILE A 37 -8.53 17.93 -6.22
C ILE A 37 -7.30 17.07 -6.57
N TYR A 38 -7.44 15.74 -6.58
CA TYR A 38 -6.36 14.81 -6.91
C TYR A 38 -6.21 14.54 -8.41
N GLU A 39 -7.18 14.90 -9.25
CA GLU A 39 -7.19 14.61 -10.69
C GLU A 39 -6.02 15.24 -11.46
N SER A 40 -5.51 16.38 -10.98
CA SER A 40 -4.38 17.08 -11.61
C SER A 40 -3.00 16.54 -11.19
N LEU A 41 -2.94 15.66 -10.21
CA LEU A 41 -1.70 15.10 -9.68
C LEU A 41 -1.25 13.91 -10.52
N SER A 42 0.07 13.75 -10.66
CA SER A 42 0.62 12.48 -11.15
C SER A 42 0.28 11.34 -10.19
N PRO A 43 0.25 10.07 -10.66
CA PRO A 43 -0.03 8.92 -9.78
C PRO A 43 0.82 8.90 -8.51
N ARG A 44 2.11 9.26 -8.64
CA ARG A 44 3.06 9.33 -7.52
C ARG A 44 2.73 10.45 -6.53
N GLU A 45 2.35 11.63 -7.00
CA GLU A 45 1.96 12.77 -6.16
C GLU A 45 0.63 12.50 -5.46
N MET A 46 -0.33 11.88 -6.15
CA MET A 46 -1.64 11.53 -5.62
C MET A 46 -1.53 10.60 -4.41
N VAL A 47 -0.76 9.50 -4.50
CA VAL A 47 -0.62 8.57 -3.36
C VAL A 47 0.09 9.22 -2.18
N MET A 48 1.03 10.15 -2.41
CA MET A 48 1.66 10.92 -1.35
C MET A 48 0.65 11.83 -0.64
N ALA A 49 -0.12 12.60 -1.40
CA ALA A 49 -1.15 13.49 -0.86
C ALA A 49 -2.19 12.72 -0.05
N LEU A 50 -2.69 11.60 -0.57
CA LEU A 50 -3.66 10.75 0.12
C LEU A 50 -3.08 10.12 1.40
N ALA A 51 -1.81 9.67 1.40
CA ALA A 51 -1.17 9.16 2.60
C ALA A 51 -1.07 10.23 3.70
N ILE A 52 -0.69 11.46 3.35
CA ILE A 52 -0.63 12.60 4.27
C ILE A 52 -2.01 12.90 4.85
N VAL A 53 -3.04 13.06 4.01
CA VAL A 53 -4.40 13.36 4.46
C VAL A 53 -4.93 12.26 5.39
N LYS A 54 -4.69 10.97 5.07
CA LYS A 54 -5.07 9.84 5.93
C LYS A 54 -4.38 9.88 7.30
N ALA A 55 -3.08 10.22 7.34
CA ALA A 55 -2.33 10.35 8.58
C ALA A 55 -2.88 11.46 9.47
N HIS A 56 -3.11 12.66 8.90
CA HIS A 56 -3.69 13.78 9.62
C HIS A 56 -5.10 13.51 10.14
N THR A 57 -5.96 12.91 9.31
CA THR A 57 -7.32 12.54 9.75
C THR A 57 -7.29 11.59 10.95
N VAL A 58 -6.40 10.60 10.95
CA VAL A 58 -6.25 9.68 12.09
C VAL A 58 -5.62 10.40 13.28
N ARG A 59 -4.67 11.33 13.06
CA ARG A 59 -4.08 12.13 14.14
C ARG A 59 -5.13 12.94 14.92
N GLU A 60 -6.20 13.41 14.27
CA GLU A 60 -7.30 14.13 14.93
C GLU A 60 -8.21 13.21 15.77
N ILE A 61 -8.26 11.92 15.43
CA ILE A 61 -9.15 10.94 16.09
C ILE A 61 -8.47 10.31 17.30
N VAL A 62 -7.14 10.04 17.21
CA VAL A 62 -6.43 9.30 18.24
C VAL A 62 -5.91 10.21 19.34
N SER A 63 -6.13 9.79 20.60
CA SER A 63 -5.60 10.49 21.78
C SER A 63 -4.33 9.85 22.35
N MET A 64 -4.01 8.62 21.91
CA MET A 64 -2.87 7.87 22.43
C MET A 64 -1.58 8.32 21.72
N PRO A 65 -0.46 8.44 22.46
CA PRO A 65 0.83 8.73 21.85
C PRO A 65 1.33 7.53 21.04
N GLY A 66 2.07 7.79 19.96
CA GLY A 66 2.65 6.75 19.12
C GLY A 66 3.00 7.21 17.72
N LEU A 67 3.31 6.26 16.85
CA LEU A 67 3.59 6.47 15.44
C LEU A 67 2.36 6.10 14.61
N ILE A 68 1.77 7.09 13.95
CA ILE A 68 0.70 6.88 12.97
C ILE A 68 1.36 6.60 11.61
N ILE A 69 1.09 5.43 11.04
CA ILE A 69 1.56 5.01 9.72
C ILE A 69 0.36 5.01 8.78
N ALA A 70 0.38 5.88 7.78
CA ALA A 70 -0.64 5.93 6.73
C ALA A 70 -0.02 5.62 5.37
N CYS A 71 -0.77 4.91 4.52
CA CYS A 71 -0.35 4.58 3.17
C CYS A 71 -1.50 4.70 2.19
N ASP A 72 -1.17 5.10 0.96
CA ASP A 72 -2.05 4.97 -0.20
C ASP A 72 -1.30 4.37 -1.37
N SER A 73 -2.01 3.58 -2.21
CA SER A 73 -1.36 2.85 -3.31
C SER A 73 -2.14 2.98 -4.60
N THR A 74 -1.42 3.19 -5.71
CA THR A 74 -1.97 3.11 -7.06
C THR A 74 -1.00 2.41 -8.01
N PHE A 75 -1.55 1.81 -9.06
CA PHE A 75 -0.77 1.25 -10.15
C PHE A 75 -0.78 2.21 -11.33
N GLU A 76 0.40 2.64 -11.75
CA GLU A 76 0.58 3.49 -12.94
C GLU A 76 0.87 2.64 -14.17
N PHE A 77 0.08 2.85 -15.21
CA PHE A 77 0.31 2.27 -16.52
C PHE A 77 0.16 3.35 -17.60
N GLU A 78 1.19 3.52 -18.44
CA GLU A 78 1.23 4.54 -19.50
C GLU A 78 0.88 5.97 -19.00
N GLY A 79 1.35 6.32 -17.79
CA GLY A 79 1.14 7.63 -17.16
C GLY A 79 -0.23 7.81 -16.50
N GLN A 80 -1.07 6.77 -16.48
CA GLN A 80 -2.41 6.82 -15.88
C GLN A 80 -2.49 5.98 -14.61
N SER A 81 -3.18 6.51 -13.60
CA SER A 81 -3.50 5.78 -12.37
C SER A 81 -4.60 4.76 -12.62
N LEU A 82 -4.32 3.50 -12.30
CA LEU A 82 -5.29 2.41 -12.31
C LEU A 82 -5.67 2.04 -10.87
N GLY A 83 -6.72 2.66 -10.35
CA GLY A 83 -7.30 2.30 -9.06
C GLY A 83 -7.94 0.90 -9.05
N LYS A 84 -8.89 0.64 -8.16
CA LYS A 84 -9.65 -0.62 -8.10
C LYS A 84 -10.56 -0.77 -9.32
N PRO A 85 -10.65 -1.93 -9.98
CA PRO A 85 -11.54 -2.14 -11.12
C PRO A 85 -13.03 -2.06 -10.78
N LEU A 86 -13.42 -2.54 -9.61
CA LEU A 86 -14.77 -2.60 -9.05
C LEU A 86 -15.75 -3.50 -9.82
N THR A 87 -15.60 -3.69 -11.14
CA THR A 87 -16.44 -4.57 -11.95
C THR A 87 -15.62 -5.61 -12.71
N PRO A 88 -16.21 -6.80 -13.00
CA PRO A 88 -15.54 -7.84 -13.78
C PRO A 88 -15.15 -7.38 -15.20
N GLU A 89 -15.93 -6.51 -15.83
CA GLU A 89 -15.66 -5.99 -17.17
C GLU A 89 -14.39 -5.16 -17.19
N VAL A 90 -14.26 -4.21 -16.24
CA VAL A 90 -13.06 -3.37 -16.09
C VAL A 90 -11.84 -4.22 -15.71
N ALA A 91 -12.03 -5.23 -14.84
CA ALA A 91 -10.95 -6.14 -14.47
C ALA A 91 -10.42 -6.93 -15.69
N ARG A 92 -11.31 -7.50 -16.53
CA ARG A 92 -10.91 -8.19 -17.78
C ARG A 92 -10.17 -7.27 -18.75
N GLN A 93 -10.70 -6.06 -18.95
CA GLN A 93 -10.06 -5.09 -19.82
C GLN A 93 -8.65 -4.76 -19.35
N ARG A 94 -8.47 -4.52 -18.03
CA ARG A 94 -7.16 -4.23 -17.44
C ARG A 94 -6.20 -5.41 -17.53
N SER A 95 -6.64 -6.62 -17.23
CA SER A 95 -5.80 -7.82 -17.34
C SER A 95 -5.28 -8.02 -18.76
N ARG A 96 -6.14 -7.82 -19.79
CA ARG A 96 -5.71 -7.85 -21.19
C ARG A 96 -4.71 -6.74 -21.52
N MET A 97 -4.96 -5.53 -21.02
CA MET A 97 -4.10 -4.38 -21.25
C MET A 97 -2.71 -4.56 -20.65
N LEU A 98 -2.62 -5.21 -19.49
CA LEU A 98 -1.37 -5.43 -18.74
C LEU A 98 -0.62 -6.70 -19.17
N SER A 99 -1.28 -7.65 -19.85
CA SER A 99 -0.69 -8.91 -20.30
C SER A 99 0.58 -8.69 -21.12
N GLY A 100 1.70 -9.31 -20.70
CA GLY A 100 3.01 -9.18 -21.32
C GLY A 100 3.68 -7.80 -21.17
N LYS A 101 3.12 -6.91 -20.35
CA LYS A 101 3.62 -5.55 -20.19
C LYS A 101 4.10 -5.29 -18.76
N SER A 102 4.56 -4.08 -18.49
CA SER A 102 4.98 -3.63 -17.16
C SER A 102 4.40 -2.28 -16.81
N GLY A 103 4.26 -2.02 -15.51
CA GLY A 103 3.86 -0.72 -14.97
C GLY A 103 4.50 -0.49 -13.61
N LEU A 104 4.17 0.63 -12.98
CA LEU A 104 4.75 1.07 -11.71
C LEU A 104 3.70 1.03 -10.61
N LEU A 105 3.98 0.35 -9.52
CA LEU A 105 3.20 0.48 -8.30
C LEU A 105 3.84 1.52 -7.40
N HIS A 106 3.06 2.56 -7.10
CA HIS A 106 3.44 3.60 -6.15
C HIS A 106 2.66 3.42 -4.86
N THR A 107 3.37 3.49 -3.73
CA THR A 107 2.73 3.61 -2.41
C THR A 107 3.30 4.82 -1.70
N GLY A 108 2.45 5.80 -1.46
CA GLY A 108 2.73 6.93 -0.58
C GLY A 108 2.69 6.48 0.88
N HIS A 109 3.62 6.99 1.66
CA HIS A 109 3.71 6.75 3.10
C HIS A 109 3.78 8.09 3.82
N CYS A 110 3.05 8.20 4.92
CA CYS A 110 3.20 9.29 5.88
C CYS A 110 3.29 8.70 7.29
N ILE A 111 4.30 9.10 8.04
CA ILE A 111 4.46 8.72 9.45
C ILE A 111 4.44 9.99 10.30
N ILE A 112 3.54 10.04 11.27
CA ILE A 112 3.45 11.11 12.28
C ILE A 112 3.84 10.53 13.64
N ASP A 113 4.90 11.10 14.24
CA ASP A 113 5.21 10.92 15.64
C ASP A 113 4.38 11.91 16.47
N THR A 114 3.37 11.39 17.16
CA THR A 114 2.41 12.22 17.90
C THR A 114 2.96 12.78 19.22
N GLU A 115 4.08 12.26 19.72
CA GLU A 115 4.73 12.76 20.93
C GLU A 115 5.71 13.91 20.62
N ARG A 116 6.44 13.78 19.49
CA ARG A 116 7.44 14.78 19.07
C ARG A 116 6.88 15.80 18.10
N GLU A 117 5.68 15.58 17.60
CA GLU A 117 5.02 16.39 16.57
C GLU A 117 5.88 16.53 15.28
N ILE A 118 6.48 15.41 14.87
CA ILE A 118 7.30 15.32 13.66
C ILE A 118 6.57 14.45 12.64
N GLU A 119 6.56 14.94 11.40
CA GLU A 119 6.00 14.22 10.25
C GLU A 119 7.08 13.95 9.21
N ILE A 120 7.03 12.77 8.61
CA ILE A 120 7.84 12.40 7.45
C ILE A 120 6.95 11.72 6.44
N SER A 121 7.07 12.10 5.17
CA SER A 121 6.38 11.46 4.05
C SER A 121 7.33 11.16 2.90
N ASP A 122 7.11 10.03 2.23
CA ASP A 122 7.87 9.60 1.04
C ASP A 122 7.07 8.57 0.23
N VAL A 123 7.51 8.28 -1.00
CA VAL A 123 6.85 7.34 -1.91
C VAL A 123 7.81 6.22 -2.29
N ALA A 124 7.38 4.98 -2.07
CA ALA A 124 8.01 3.81 -2.65
C ALA A 124 7.44 3.53 -4.06
N THR A 125 8.32 3.14 -4.99
CA THR A 125 7.95 2.77 -6.36
C THR A 125 8.57 1.43 -6.69
N THR A 126 7.77 0.51 -7.23
CA THR A 126 8.21 -0.82 -7.69
C THR A 126 7.66 -1.07 -9.08
N LYS A 127 8.52 -1.47 -10.01
CA LYS A 127 8.10 -1.91 -11.33
C LYS A 127 7.63 -3.36 -11.26
N VAL A 128 6.47 -3.63 -11.85
CA VAL A 128 5.86 -4.95 -11.94
C VAL A 128 5.79 -5.35 -13.39
N ASN A 129 6.34 -6.54 -13.71
CA ASN A 129 6.35 -7.10 -15.06
C ASN A 129 5.36 -8.28 -15.10
N PHE A 130 4.40 -8.24 -16.02
CA PHE A 130 3.38 -9.27 -16.19
C PHE A 130 3.78 -10.29 -17.25
N SER A 131 3.41 -11.54 -17.01
CA SER A 131 3.44 -12.60 -18.04
C SER A 131 2.39 -12.33 -19.11
N GLU A 132 2.55 -12.93 -20.29
CA GLU A 132 1.45 -13.03 -21.25
C GLU A 132 0.37 -13.95 -20.69
N LEU A 133 -0.89 -13.51 -20.73
CA LEU A 133 -2.06 -14.22 -20.22
C LEU A 133 -2.99 -14.60 -21.37
N SER A 134 -3.48 -15.82 -21.36
CA SER A 134 -4.57 -16.25 -22.22
C SER A 134 -5.92 -15.69 -21.74
N ASP A 135 -6.89 -15.64 -22.64
CA ASP A 135 -8.26 -15.24 -22.28
C ASP A 135 -8.91 -16.18 -21.24
N VAL A 136 -8.50 -17.45 -21.20
CA VAL A 136 -8.98 -18.41 -20.18
C VAL A 136 -8.47 -18.02 -18.80
N GLU A 137 -7.17 -17.78 -18.64
CA GLU A 137 -6.56 -17.37 -17.37
C GLU A 137 -7.15 -16.04 -16.87
N ILE A 138 -7.34 -15.08 -17.77
CA ILE A 138 -7.96 -13.80 -17.44
C ILE A 138 -9.39 -13.99 -16.92
N ASN A 139 -10.19 -14.83 -17.60
CA ASN A 139 -11.57 -15.07 -17.18
C ASN A 139 -11.65 -15.81 -15.85
N ASP A 140 -10.81 -16.82 -15.63
CA ASP A 140 -10.75 -17.59 -14.38
C ASP A 140 -10.31 -16.70 -13.22
N TYR A 141 -9.29 -15.86 -13.44
CA TYR A 141 -8.85 -14.89 -12.43
C TYR A 141 -9.93 -13.89 -12.06
N VAL A 142 -10.60 -13.31 -13.06
CA VAL A 142 -11.69 -12.35 -12.78
C VAL A 142 -12.88 -13.02 -12.10
N ALA A 143 -13.19 -14.28 -12.44
CA ALA A 143 -14.26 -15.05 -11.79
C ALA A 143 -13.99 -15.30 -10.29
N SER A 144 -12.73 -15.31 -9.84
CA SER A 144 -12.38 -15.41 -8.43
C SER A 144 -12.84 -14.19 -7.59
N GLY A 145 -13.07 -13.04 -8.22
CA GLY A 145 -13.40 -11.78 -7.57
C GLY A 145 -12.18 -11.03 -6.97
N GLU A 146 -11.01 -11.66 -6.89
CA GLU A 146 -9.81 -11.06 -6.29
C GLU A 146 -9.42 -9.71 -6.92
N PRO A 147 -9.41 -9.52 -8.25
CA PRO A 147 -8.98 -8.27 -8.85
C PRO A 147 -9.85 -7.07 -8.54
N LEU A 148 -11.11 -7.28 -8.14
CA LEU A 148 -12.10 -6.20 -8.07
C LEU A 148 -11.80 -5.15 -7.00
N GLY A 149 -11.20 -5.57 -5.89
CA GLY A 149 -10.98 -4.74 -4.71
C GLY A 149 -9.55 -4.22 -4.52
N VAL A 150 -8.66 -4.40 -5.51
CA VAL A 150 -7.24 -4.06 -5.38
C VAL A 150 -6.76 -3.11 -6.48
N ALA A 151 -5.83 -2.22 -6.15
CA ALA A 151 -5.25 -1.28 -7.10
C ALA A 151 -4.58 -2.03 -8.27
N GLY A 152 -4.80 -1.54 -9.49
CA GLY A 152 -4.30 -2.20 -10.70
C GLY A 152 -5.04 -3.50 -11.08
N GLY A 153 -5.85 -4.07 -10.18
CA GLY A 153 -6.58 -5.33 -10.43
C GLY A 153 -5.70 -6.57 -10.31
N PHE A 154 -4.65 -6.55 -9.50
CA PHE A 154 -3.77 -7.69 -9.24
C PHE A 154 -3.23 -7.67 -7.81
N THR A 155 -2.74 -8.83 -7.33
CA THR A 155 -2.07 -8.97 -6.04
C THR A 155 -0.77 -9.75 -6.21
N LEU A 156 0.24 -9.44 -5.40
CA LEU A 156 1.48 -10.23 -5.36
C LEU A 156 1.41 -11.36 -4.33
N ASP A 157 0.52 -11.24 -3.36
CA ASP A 157 0.29 -12.20 -2.27
C ASP A 157 -0.99 -13.03 -2.44
N GLY A 158 -1.56 -13.08 -3.65
CA GLY A 158 -2.77 -13.81 -3.97
C GLY A 158 -2.67 -14.61 -5.28
N LEU A 159 -3.84 -14.87 -5.91
CA LEU A 159 -3.96 -15.73 -7.08
C LEU A 159 -3.18 -15.22 -8.29
N SER A 160 -3.11 -13.89 -8.47
CA SER A 160 -2.38 -13.31 -9.60
C SER A 160 -0.86 -13.29 -9.42
N SER A 161 -0.33 -13.75 -8.31
CA SER A 161 1.13 -13.89 -8.13
C SER A 161 1.78 -14.75 -9.21
N ALA A 162 1.07 -15.76 -9.71
CA ALA A 162 1.52 -16.63 -10.81
C ALA A 162 1.62 -15.89 -12.18
N PHE A 163 0.99 -14.75 -12.31
CA PHE A 163 0.95 -13.94 -13.54
C PHE A 163 1.96 -12.80 -13.55
N ILE A 164 2.71 -12.65 -12.47
CA ILE A 164 3.79 -11.67 -12.35
C ILE A 164 5.12 -12.37 -12.64
N SER A 165 5.74 -12.02 -13.76
CA SER A 165 7.00 -12.66 -14.20
C SER A 165 8.20 -12.17 -13.40
N SER A 166 8.20 -10.91 -12.97
CA SER A 166 9.23 -10.33 -12.11
C SER A 166 8.82 -8.97 -11.53
N ILE A 167 9.54 -8.53 -10.53
CA ILE A 167 9.47 -7.16 -9.99
C ILE A 167 10.87 -6.54 -9.94
N GLU A 168 10.94 -5.22 -10.07
CA GLU A 168 12.17 -4.45 -9.88
C GLU A 168 11.91 -3.44 -8.75
N GLY A 169 12.45 -3.71 -7.57
CA GLY A 169 12.24 -2.93 -6.35
C GLY A 169 11.74 -3.75 -5.17
N ASP A 170 10.96 -3.12 -4.29
CA ASP A 170 10.48 -3.71 -3.06
C ASP A 170 9.14 -4.47 -3.28
N TYR A 171 9.13 -5.78 -2.94
CA TYR A 171 7.93 -6.60 -3.05
C TYR A 171 6.84 -6.22 -2.04
N THR A 172 7.23 -5.74 -0.84
CA THR A 172 6.27 -5.33 0.19
C THR A 172 5.50 -4.07 -0.23
N ASN A 173 6.16 -3.19 -0.99
CA ASN A 173 5.52 -2.06 -1.65
C ASN A 173 4.37 -2.50 -2.57
N VAL A 174 4.55 -3.58 -3.34
CA VAL A 174 3.51 -4.09 -4.25
C VAL A 174 2.29 -4.60 -3.47
N ILE A 175 2.49 -5.14 -2.27
CA ILE A 175 1.41 -5.58 -1.38
C ILE A 175 0.68 -4.39 -0.73
N GLY A 176 1.32 -3.19 -0.71
CA GLY A 176 0.69 -1.94 -0.33
C GLY A 176 1.32 -1.18 0.85
N LEU A 177 2.49 -1.63 1.35
CA LEU A 177 3.28 -0.93 2.37
C LEU A 177 4.73 -1.37 2.23
N SER A 178 5.64 -0.40 1.99
CA SER A 178 7.08 -0.69 1.89
C SER A 178 7.71 -0.77 3.28
N LEU A 179 8.01 -2.00 3.74
CA LEU A 179 8.73 -2.20 5.00
C LEU A 179 10.12 -1.55 5.01
N PRO A 180 10.94 -1.64 3.93
CA PRO A 180 12.21 -0.91 3.86
C PRO A 180 12.05 0.61 3.97
N LEU A 181 10.99 1.18 3.37
CA LEU A 181 10.73 2.61 3.48
C LEU A 181 10.27 2.99 4.89
N VAL A 182 9.33 2.24 5.48
CA VAL A 182 8.90 2.46 6.88
C VAL A 182 10.11 2.42 7.83
N ARG A 183 10.99 1.41 7.70
CA ARG A 183 12.22 1.33 8.49
C ARG A 183 13.10 2.57 8.33
N ARG A 184 13.30 3.06 7.10
CA ARG A 184 14.10 4.27 6.85
C ARG A 184 13.47 5.50 7.50
N MET A 185 12.16 5.67 7.35
CA MET A 185 11.40 6.80 7.91
C MET A 185 11.42 6.77 9.45
N THR A 186 11.22 5.62 10.08
CA THR A 186 11.30 5.50 11.54
C THR A 186 12.72 5.77 12.06
N THR A 187 13.76 5.38 11.30
CA THR A 187 15.15 5.73 11.63
C THR A 187 15.38 7.25 11.58
N GLN A 188 14.80 7.95 10.62
CA GLN A 188 14.85 9.42 10.55
C GLN A 188 14.14 10.09 11.72
N LEU A 189 13.09 9.47 12.27
CA LEU A 189 12.41 9.88 13.50
C LEU A 189 13.22 9.54 14.78
N GLY A 190 14.35 8.86 14.64
CA GLY A 190 15.22 8.50 15.76
C GLY A 190 14.87 7.17 16.43
N TYR A 191 14.05 6.34 15.81
CA TYR A 191 13.75 4.98 16.27
C TYR A 191 14.58 3.95 15.51
N THR A 192 15.12 2.98 16.21
CA THR A 192 15.64 1.77 15.57
C THR A 192 14.48 0.85 15.19
N TRP A 193 14.71 -0.11 14.28
CA TRP A 193 13.66 -1.10 13.96
C TRP A 193 13.25 -1.90 15.20
N HIS A 194 14.20 -2.19 16.07
CA HIS A 194 13.98 -2.92 17.32
C HIS A 194 13.08 -2.16 18.32
N ASP A 195 13.05 -0.83 18.26
CA ASP A 195 12.18 -0.02 19.14
C ASP A 195 10.70 -0.08 18.75
N ILE A 196 10.38 -0.58 17.55
CA ILE A 196 9.01 -0.60 17.01
C ILE A 196 8.46 -2.00 16.80
N ILE A 197 9.29 -3.06 16.86
CA ILE A 197 8.81 -4.45 16.83
C ILE A 197 8.37 -4.87 18.23
N ASP A 198 7.27 -5.64 18.28
CA ASP A 198 6.76 -6.21 19.52
C ASP A 198 7.70 -7.31 20.03
N GLN A 199 8.24 -7.14 21.23
CA GLN A 199 9.17 -8.08 21.85
C GLN A 199 8.45 -9.13 22.71
N SER A 200 7.13 -9.18 22.68
CA SER A 200 6.34 -10.07 23.53
C SER A 200 6.52 -11.58 23.23
N ASP A 201 7.18 -11.93 22.13
CA ASP A 201 7.43 -13.32 21.72
C ASP A 201 8.90 -13.80 21.92
N GLU A 202 9.75 -13.05 22.61
CA GLU A 202 11.02 -13.61 23.11
C GLU A 202 10.76 -14.35 24.42
N VAL A 203 10.51 -15.63 24.33
CA VAL A 203 10.77 -16.74 25.27
C VAL A 203 9.69 -17.82 25.14
N GLN A 204 9.93 -18.83 24.34
CA GLN A 204 9.85 -20.21 24.80
C GLN A 204 10.69 -21.12 23.91
#